data_40a7aa416d11d52a200110e192e3edb2
#
_entry.id   40a7aa416d11d52a200110e192e3edb2
#
_cell.length_a   1.000
_cell.length_b   1.000
_cell.length_c   1.000
_cell.angle_alpha   90.00
_cell.angle_beta   90.00
_cell.angle_gamma   90.00
#
_symmetry.space_group_name_H-M   'P 1'
#
loop_
_entity.id
_entity.type
_entity.pdbx_description
1 polymer ?
#
loop_
_entity_poly.entity_id
_entity_poly.type
_entity_poly.pdbx_seq_one_letter_code
_entity_poly.pdbx_strand_id
1 'polypeptide(L)'
;MTAEMDIQNSIRLELSRHGHYVFRANVGKVRMPNGRIFDTGLPKGFPDLFGFRGSDGKAFFIEVKNEIGKLRKEQEHFQQAMQITPAICGVARSAAEAVRIVEEG
;
A
#
# COMPACT_ATOMS: atom_id res chain seq x y z
N MET A 1 16.39 -12.84 -2.96
CA MET A 1 15.26 -11.92 -3.24
C MET A 1 14.10 -12.24 -2.33
N THR A 2 13.51 -11.23 -1.72
CA THR A 2 12.41 -11.41 -0.77
C THR A 2 11.08 -11.35 -1.51
N ALA A 3 10.13 -12.17 -1.10
CA ALA A 3 8.78 -12.12 -1.67
C ALA A 3 8.05 -10.85 -1.23
N GLU A 4 7.29 -10.25 -2.13
CA GLU A 4 6.54 -9.02 -1.81
C GLU A 4 5.57 -9.21 -0.66
N MET A 5 4.94 -10.38 -0.57
CA MET A 5 4.00 -10.65 0.52
C MET A 5 4.68 -10.64 1.89
N ASP A 6 5.92 -11.14 1.98
CA ASP A 6 6.67 -11.10 3.24
C ASP A 6 7.02 -9.68 3.63
N ILE A 7 7.39 -8.84 2.66
CA ILE A 7 7.65 -7.43 2.89
C ILE A 7 6.37 -6.72 3.33
N GLN A 8 5.26 -7.01 2.65
CA GLN A 8 3.96 -6.42 2.99
C GLN A 8 3.57 -6.74 4.44
N ASN A 9 3.74 -8.00 4.85
CA ASN A 9 3.41 -8.42 6.21
C ASN A 9 4.30 -7.73 7.24
N SER A 10 5.60 -7.59 6.96
CA SER A 10 6.51 -6.89 7.88
C SER A 10 6.19 -5.39 7.96
N ILE A 11 5.77 -4.77 6.87
CA ILE A 11 5.33 -3.38 6.87
C ILE A 11 4.09 -3.21 7.75
N ARG A 12 3.11 -4.07 7.58
CA ARG A 12 1.87 -4.00 8.36
C ARG A 12 2.16 -4.14 9.86
N LEU A 13 3.01 -5.07 10.22
CA LEU A 13 3.40 -5.27 11.61
C LEU A 13 4.09 -4.04 12.17
N GLU A 14 5.07 -3.51 11.45
CA GLU A 14 5.89 -2.40 11.94
C GLU A 14 5.08 -1.10 12.04
N LEU A 15 4.25 -0.81 11.04
CA LEU A 15 3.37 0.36 11.10
C LEU A 15 2.41 0.27 12.28
N SER A 16 1.86 -0.91 12.53
CA SER A 16 0.96 -1.12 13.67
C SER A 16 1.69 -0.92 14.99
N ARG A 17 2.92 -1.41 15.10
CA ARG A 17 3.74 -1.24 16.31
C ARG A 17 4.07 0.23 16.58
N HIS A 18 4.17 1.04 15.53
CA HIS A 18 4.40 2.47 15.64
C HIS A 18 3.12 3.28 15.90
N GLY A 19 1.98 2.61 16.08
CA GLY A 19 0.74 3.28 16.42
C GLY A 19 -0.07 3.78 15.22
N HIS A 20 0.27 3.34 14.03
CA HIS A 20 -0.49 3.69 12.83
C HIS A 20 -1.55 2.63 12.53
N TYR A 21 -2.55 3.00 11.75
CA TYR A 21 -3.65 2.11 11.37
C TYR A 21 -3.50 1.77 9.90
N VAL A 22 -3.22 0.49 9.61
CA VAL A 22 -2.91 0.03 8.25
C VAL A 22 -3.85 -1.09 7.86
N PHE A 23 -4.32 -1.04 6.62
CA PHE A 23 -5.26 -2.01 6.06
C PHE A 23 -4.73 -2.51 4.73
N ARG A 24 -5.00 -3.77 4.45
CA ARG A 24 -4.65 -4.38 3.18
C ARG A 24 -5.77 -4.10 2.17
N ALA A 25 -5.40 -3.62 0.99
CA ALA A 25 -6.34 -3.38 -0.10
C ALA A 25 -6.43 -4.62 -0.99
N ASN A 26 -7.65 -5.06 -1.29
CA ASN A 26 -7.90 -6.05 -2.32
C ASN A 26 -8.32 -5.30 -3.58
N VAL A 27 -7.54 -5.43 -4.64
CA VAL A 27 -7.68 -4.61 -5.84
C VAL A 27 -8.18 -5.45 -7.01
N GLY A 28 -9.11 -4.87 -7.79
CA GLY A 28 -9.58 -5.46 -9.02
C GLY A 28 -10.63 -6.52 -8.83
N LYS A 29 -10.59 -7.54 -9.69
CA LYS A 29 -11.56 -8.63 -9.72
C LYS A 29 -10.95 -9.90 -9.19
N VAL A 30 -11.67 -10.59 -8.31
CA VAL A 30 -11.23 -11.85 -7.71
C VAL A 30 -12.18 -12.96 -8.14
N ARG A 31 -11.61 -14.07 -8.65
CA ARG A 31 -12.39 -15.25 -8.98
C ARG A 31 -12.67 -16.05 -7.72
N MET A 32 -13.94 -16.26 -7.44
CA MET A 32 -14.37 -17.05 -6.29
C MET A 32 -14.27 -18.55 -6.58
N PRO A 33 -14.20 -19.40 -5.54
CA PRO A 33 -14.14 -20.86 -5.75
C PRO A 33 -15.31 -21.42 -6.56
N ASN A 34 -16.48 -20.78 -6.52
CA ASN A 34 -17.65 -21.20 -7.27
C ASN A 34 -17.65 -20.70 -8.73
N GLY A 35 -16.55 -20.10 -9.20
CA GLY A 35 -16.42 -19.57 -10.54
C GLY A 35 -16.95 -18.17 -10.75
N ARG A 36 -17.61 -17.58 -9.76
CA ARG A 36 -18.08 -16.19 -9.84
C ARG A 36 -16.91 -15.22 -9.73
N ILE A 37 -17.09 -14.05 -10.33
CA ILE A 37 -16.10 -12.96 -10.25
C ILE A 37 -16.65 -11.92 -9.28
N PHE A 38 -15.82 -11.59 -8.30
CA PHE A 38 -16.11 -10.53 -7.34
C PHE A 38 -15.28 -9.29 -7.66
N ASP A 39 -15.95 -8.15 -7.86
CA ASP A 39 -15.27 -6.88 -8.07
C ASP A 39 -15.14 -6.18 -6.74
N THR A 40 -13.90 -5.91 -6.31
CA THR A 40 -13.62 -5.28 -5.01
C THR A 40 -14.01 -3.81 -4.98
N GLY A 41 -14.23 -3.18 -6.14
CA GLY A 41 -14.53 -1.75 -6.24
C GLY A 41 -13.31 -0.85 -6.26
N LEU A 42 -12.11 -1.38 -5.95
CA LEU A 42 -10.90 -0.58 -6.02
C LEU A 42 -10.28 -0.66 -7.41
N PRO A 43 -9.83 0.47 -7.96
CA PRO A 43 -9.30 0.49 -9.33
C PRO A 43 -7.94 -0.17 -9.41
N LYS A 44 -7.63 -0.67 -10.60
CA LYS A 44 -6.30 -1.17 -10.93
C LYS A 44 -5.27 -0.06 -10.68
N GLY A 45 -4.17 -0.40 -10.02
CA GLY A 45 -3.15 0.57 -9.65
C GLY A 45 -3.29 1.11 -8.24
N PHE A 46 -4.41 0.84 -7.55
CA PHE A 46 -4.56 1.20 -6.15
C PHE A 46 -3.49 0.47 -5.32
N PRO A 47 -2.85 1.17 -4.35
CA PRO A 47 -1.76 0.58 -3.58
C PRO A 47 -2.16 -0.62 -2.72
N ASP A 48 -1.17 -1.44 -2.37
CA ASP A 48 -1.39 -2.65 -1.57
C ASP A 48 -1.89 -2.36 -0.17
N LEU A 49 -1.43 -1.26 0.42
CA LEU A 49 -1.76 -0.88 1.79
C LEU A 49 -2.23 0.55 1.85
N PHE A 50 -3.17 0.82 2.75
CA PHE A 50 -3.65 2.16 3.02
C PHE A 50 -4.04 2.26 4.49
N GLY A 51 -4.19 3.48 4.98
CA GLY A 51 -4.58 3.67 6.36
C GLY A 51 -4.45 5.12 6.77
N PHE A 52 -4.29 5.33 8.08
CA PHE A 52 -4.10 6.68 8.58
C PHE A 52 -3.05 6.70 9.68
N ARG A 53 -2.28 7.79 9.68
CA ARG A 53 -1.22 8.00 10.66
C ARG A 53 -1.82 8.21 12.04
N GLY A 54 -1.26 7.53 13.04
CA GLY A 54 -1.84 7.54 14.38
C GLY A 54 -1.78 8.90 15.07
N SER A 55 -0.80 9.73 14.74
CA SER A 55 -0.60 11.02 15.42
C SER A 55 -1.61 12.08 15.02
N ASP A 56 -2.10 12.06 13.77
CA ASP A 56 -2.94 13.14 13.26
C ASP A 56 -4.06 12.68 12.31
N GLY A 57 -4.15 11.38 12.04
CA GLY A 57 -5.17 10.84 11.14
C GLY A 57 -4.90 11.08 9.66
N LYS A 58 -3.69 11.52 9.29
CA LYS A 58 -3.37 11.78 7.89
C LYS A 58 -3.35 10.48 7.10
N ALA A 59 -4.10 10.45 6.00
CA ALA A 59 -4.21 9.25 5.16
C ALA A 59 -2.88 8.91 4.50
N PHE A 60 -2.57 7.61 4.42
CA PHE A 60 -1.41 7.15 3.66
C PHE A 60 -1.77 5.98 2.75
N PHE A 61 -1.00 5.87 1.66
CA PHE A 61 -1.16 4.83 0.65
C PHE A 61 0.23 4.33 0.30
N ILE A 62 0.47 3.03 0.50
CA ILE A 62 1.80 2.42 0.32
C ILE A 62 1.73 1.31 -0.71
N GLU A 63 2.48 1.47 -1.81
CA GLU A 63 2.71 0.39 -2.77
C GLU A 63 3.92 -0.41 -2.31
N VAL A 64 3.77 -1.73 -2.26
CA VAL A 64 4.84 -2.62 -1.78
C VAL A 64 5.55 -3.26 -2.96
N LYS A 65 6.87 -3.18 -2.97
CA LYS A 65 7.71 -3.84 -3.96
C LYS A 65 8.88 -4.53 -3.27
N ASN A 66 9.36 -5.62 -3.87
CA ASN A 66 10.61 -6.21 -3.39
C ASN A 66 11.81 -5.49 -4.00
N GLU A 67 13.02 -6.04 -3.82
CA GLU A 67 14.26 -5.37 -4.20
C GLU A 67 14.34 -5.02 -5.68
N ILE A 68 13.70 -5.82 -6.54
CA ILE A 68 13.79 -5.66 -7.99
C ILE A 68 12.46 -5.32 -8.66
N GLY A 69 11.36 -5.29 -7.90
CA GLY A 69 10.05 -5.00 -8.44
C GLY A 69 9.95 -3.56 -8.95
N LYS A 70 9.21 -3.38 -10.05
CA LYS A 70 9.00 -2.06 -10.65
C LYS A 70 7.51 -1.75 -10.66
N LEU A 71 7.19 -0.46 -10.58
CA LEU A 71 5.80 -0.02 -10.68
C LEU A 71 5.25 -0.30 -12.07
N ARG A 72 4.01 -0.79 -12.13
CA ARG A 72 3.27 -0.83 -13.38
C ARG A 72 2.72 0.56 -13.68
N LYS A 73 2.31 0.77 -14.92
CA LYS A 73 1.83 2.06 -15.39
C LYS A 73 0.69 2.62 -14.55
N GLU A 74 -0.28 1.78 -14.21
CA GLU A 74 -1.42 2.19 -13.39
C GLU A 74 -0.99 2.58 -11.98
N GLN A 75 0.03 1.91 -11.44
CA GLN A 75 0.58 2.24 -10.12
C GLN A 75 1.31 3.58 -10.14
N GLU A 76 2.05 3.85 -11.22
CA GLU A 76 2.71 5.16 -11.40
C GLU A 76 1.69 6.28 -11.49
N HIS A 77 0.60 6.07 -12.24
CA HIS A 77 -0.47 7.06 -12.35
C HIS A 77 -1.10 7.36 -11.00
N PHE A 78 -1.32 6.35 -10.17
CA PHE A 78 -1.86 6.57 -8.83
C PHE A 78 -0.92 7.42 -7.99
N GLN A 79 0.38 7.10 -7.99
CA GLN A 79 1.38 7.86 -7.24
C GLN A 79 1.40 9.32 -7.68
N GLN A 80 1.36 9.58 -8.98
CA GLN A 80 1.34 10.94 -9.51
C GLN A 80 0.09 11.70 -9.09
N ALA A 81 -1.07 11.05 -9.16
CA ALA A 81 -2.33 11.68 -8.77
C ALA A 81 -2.35 12.04 -7.28
N MET A 82 -1.75 11.21 -6.44
CA MET A 82 -1.74 11.47 -5.00
C MET A 82 -0.82 12.63 -4.61
N GLN A 83 0.18 12.95 -5.43
CA GLN A 83 1.14 13.99 -5.10
C GLN A 83 0.52 15.39 -5.02
N ILE A 84 -0.62 15.61 -5.66
CA ILE A 84 -1.32 16.90 -5.57
C ILE A 84 -2.32 16.96 -4.41
N THR A 85 -2.37 15.92 -3.60
CA THR A 85 -3.24 15.86 -2.42
C THR A 85 -2.41 15.96 -1.15
N PRO A 86 -3.02 16.27 0.01
CA PRO A 86 -2.29 16.23 1.28
C PRO A 86 -2.00 14.80 1.78
N ALA A 87 -2.54 13.76 1.14
CA ALA A 87 -2.31 12.40 1.57
C ALA A 87 -0.84 11.98 1.38
N ILE A 88 -0.38 11.10 2.25
CA ILE A 88 0.95 10.51 2.14
C ILE A 88 0.89 9.37 1.14
N CYS A 89 1.82 9.32 0.18
CA CYS A 89 1.83 8.25 -0.80
C CYS A 89 3.27 7.90 -1.14
N GLY A 90 3.57 6.60 -1.21
CA GLY A 90 4.92 6.18 -1.53
C GLY A 90 5.02 4.71 -1.88
N VAL A 91 6.23 4.32 -2.28
CA VAL A 91 6.60 2.95 -2.59
C VAL A 91 7.58 2.49 -1.51
N ALA A 92 7.26 1.39 -0.85
CA ALA A 92 8.12 0.86 0.21
C ALA A 92 8.63 -0.52 -0.18
N ARG A 93 9.93 -0.71 0.00
CA ARG A 93 10.62 -1.98 -0.26
C ARG A 93 11.07 -2.66 1.02
N SER A 94 10.78 -2.03 2.17
CA SER A 94 11.10 -2.56 3.50
C SER A 94 10.19 -1.93 4.54
N ALA A 95 10.11 -2.56 5.71
CA ALA A 95 9.35 -2.01 6.84
C ALA A 95 9.91 -0.67 7.29
N ALA A 96 11.24 -0.54 7.37
CA ALA A 96 11.88 0.72 7.77
C ALA A 96 11.53 1.86 6.81
N GLU A 97 11.53 1.57 5.51
CA GLU A 97 11.17 2.58 4.50
C GLU A 97 9.71 3.01 4.65
N ALA A 98 8.80 2.07 4.89
CA ALA A 98 7.39 2.39 5.08
C ALA A 98 7.16 3.27 6.31
N VAL A 99 7.81 2.96 7.41
CA VAL A 99 7.72 3.78 8.63
C VAL A 99 8.19 5.21 8.34
N ARG A 100 9.30 5.35 7.65
CA ARG A 100 9.83 6.67 7.30
C ARG A 100 8.85 7.45 6.41
N ILE A 101 8.29 6.80 5.39
CA ILE A 101 7.31 7.44 4.50
C ILE A 101 6.13 7.97 5.31
N VAL A 102 5.58 7.15 6.20
CA VAL A 102 4.40 7.53 6.98
C VAL A 102 4.73 8.63 7.98
N GLU A 103 5.86 8.51 8.68
CA GLU A 103 6.19 9.43 9.79
C GLU A 103 6.77 10.77 9.32
N GLU A 104 7.44 10.79 8.18
CA GLU A 104 8.02 12.02 7.62
C GLU A 104 7.13 12.69 6.59
N GLY A 105 6.06 12.04 6.21
CA GLY A 105 5.14 12.55 5.19
C GLY A 105 4.23 13.70 5.62
#